data_6cb68db4c8b61a92606bfb72305a0eb5
#
_entry.id   6cb68db4c8b61a92606bfb72305a0eb5
#
_cell.length_a   1.000
_cell.length_b   1.000
_cell.length_c   1.000
_cell.angle_alpha   90.00
_cell.angle_beta   90.00
_cell.angle_gamma   90.00
#
_symmetry.space_group_name_H-M   'P 1'
#
loop_
_entity.id
_entity.type
_entity.pdbx_description
1 polymer ?
#
loop_
_entity_poly.entity_id
_entity_poly.type
_entity_poly.pdbx_seq_one_letter_code
_entity_poly.pdbx_strand_id
1 'polypeptide(L)'
;KALGAMPEMNHAYAEIDGKPVVVAPAHVNLGLAIDLAKPDGSRSLLVPSIKSAEQMDFIHFWSAYEEMVKKARAGKLAVADFAGTTISLTNPGTIGTVHSVPRLMQGQGAIIGVGAMEYPAEWQGASTETLNRNAVSKILTLTSTYDHRIIQGAQSGDFLRIVHHYLLGGDGFYDEIFAALRIPYEPIRWVQDVSATHDDDINKVAR
;
A
#
# COMPACT_ATOMS: atom_id res chain seq x y z
N LYS A 1 -0.44 6.11 7.91
CA LYS A 1 0.80 6.83 8.24
C LYS A 1 1.17 7.88 7.17
N ALA A 2 1.41 7.53 5.91
CA ALA A 2 1.81 8.49 4.87
C ALA A 2 0.82 9.64 4.70
N LEU A 3 -0.48 9.38 4.73
CA LEU A 3 -1.53 10.42 4.70
C LEU A 3 -1.56 11.29 5.98
N GLY A 4 -1.09 10.76 7.12
CA GLY A 4 -0.91 11.57 8.32
C GLY A 4 0.25 12.57 8.19
N ALA A 5 1.30 12.22 7.43
CA ALA A 5 2.41 13.11 7.14
C ALA A 5 2.10 14.10 5.99
N MET A 6 1.21 13.73 5.08
CA MET A 6 0.82 14.52 3.90
C MET A 6 -0.71 14.49 3.72
N PRO A 7 -1.48 15.17 4.57
CA PRO A 7 -2.95 15.14 4.55
C PRO A 7 -3.55 15.72 3.25
N GLU A 8 -2.83 16.57 2.56
CA GLU A 8 -3.26 17.14 1.26
C GLU A 8 -3.51 16.06 0.19
N MET A 9 -2.87 14.91 0.29
CA MET A 9 -3.13 13.77 -0.61
C MET A 9 -4.51 13.12 -0.41
N ASN A 10 -5.21 13.47 0.69
CA ASN A 10 -6.59 13.06 0.97
C ASN A 10 -7.61 14.17 0.61
N HIS A 11 -7.16 15.33 0.10
CA HIS A 11 -8.05 16.41 -0.28
C HIS A 11 -8.74 16.11 -1.61
N ALA A 12 -9.86 16.81 -1.87
CA ALA A 12 -10.61 16.74 -3.11
C ALA A 12 -10.90 18.14 -3.67
N TYR A 13 -11.09 18.23 -4.97
CA TYR A 13 -11.61 19.43 -5.62
C TYR A 13 -13.13 19.37 -5.67
N ALA A 14 -13.76 20.50 -5.41
CA ALA A 14 -15.18 20.71 -5.62
C ALA A 14 -15.48 22.11 -6.15
N GLU A 15 -16.70 22.32 -6.61
CA GLU A 15 -17.24 23.64 -6.92
C GLU A 15 -18.47 23.89 -6.04
N ILE A 16 -18.47 25.01 -5.34
CA ILE A 16 -19.58 25.46 -4.50
C ILE A 16 -19.97 26.85 -5.00
N ASP A 17 -21.23 27.02 -5.40
CA ASP A 17 -21.75 28.24 -5.97
C ASP A 17 -20.91 28.78 -7.15
N GLY A 18 -20.45 27.87 -8.02
CA GLY A 18 -19.62 28.16 -9.18
C GLY A 18 -18.18 28.58 -8.84
N LYS A 19 -17.75 28.45 -7.60
CA LYS A 19 -16.38 28.75 -7.18
C LYS A 19 -15.58 27.47 -6.86
N PRO A 20 -14.33 27.41 -7.32
CA PRO A 20 -13.45 26.28 -7.01
C PRO A 20 -13.09 26.30 -5.52
N VAL A 21 -13.17 25.13 -4.88
CA VAL A 21 -12.80 24.94 -3.47
C VAL A 21 -12.00 23.66 -3.29
N VAL A 22 -11.12 23.66 -2.30
CA VAL A 22 -10.47 22.45 -1.81
C VAL A 22 -11.28 21.92 -0.63
N VAL A 23 -11.69 20.67 -0.71
CA VAL A 23 -12.37 19.96 0.37
C VAL A 23 -11.33 19.15 1.12
N ALA A 24 -11.16 19.40 2.41
CA ALA A 24 -10.33 18.63 3.31
C ALA A 24 -11.22 17.70 4.15
N PRO A 25 -11.31 16.40 3.83
CA PRO A 25 -12.11 15.46 4.60
C PRO A 25 -11.57 15.31 6.04
N ALA A 26 -12.49 15.16 7.01
CA ALA A 26 -12.12 14.96 8.41
C ALA A 26 -11.45 13.60 8.66
N HIS A 27 -11.71 12.62 7.79
CA HIS A 27 -11.24 11.25 7.92
C HIS A 27 -10.68 10.72 6.60
N VAL A 28 -9.86 9.69 6.69
CA VAL A 28 -9.42 8.89 5.55
C VAL A 28 -10.39 7.73 5.36
N ASN A 29 -11.24 7.83 4.35
CA ASN A 29 -12.09 6.72 3.92
C ASN A 29 -11.42 6.06 2.71
N LEU A 30 -10.69 4.96 2.98
CA LEU A 30 -9.86 4.30 1.98
C LEU A 30 -10.70 3.39 1.08
N GLY A 31 -10.89 3.77 -0.17
CA GLY A 31 -11.52 2.93 -1.19
C GLY A 31 -10.59 1.80 -1.63
N LEU A 32 -11.13 0.59 -1.70
CA LEU A 32 -10.42 -0.60 -2.16
C LEU A 32 -11.03 -1.08 -3.47
N ALA A 33 -10.25 -1.05 -4.56
CA ALA A 33 -10.69 -1.57 -5.83
C ALA A 33 -10.67 -3.11 -5.80
N ILE A 34 -11.85 -3.72 -5.71
CA ILE A 34 -12.05 -5.18 -5.67
C ILE A 34 -12.61 -5.63 -7.00
N ASP A 35 -11.85 -6.44 -7.72
CA ASP A 35 -12.25 -7.03 -8.97
C ASP A 35 -12.86 -8.43 -8.74
N LEU A 36 -14.08 -8.61 -9.21
CA LEU A 36 -14.85 -9.83 -9.06
C LEU A 36 -15.07 -10.48 -10.42
N ALA A 37 -14.57 -11.69 -10.60
CA ALA A 37 -14.93 -12.54 -11.74
C ALA A 37 -16.30 -13.15 -11.50
N LYS A 38 -17.19 -13.06 -12.49
CA LYS A 38 -18.52 -13.67 -12.45
C LYS A 38 -18.53 -15.04 -13.16
N PRO A 39 -19.51 -15.91 -12.86
CA PRO A 39 -19.59 -17.23 -13.48
C PRO A 39 -19.74 -17.19 -15.02
N ASP A 40 -20.28 -16.10 -15.57
CA ASP A 40 -20.43 -15.87 -17.01
C ASP A 40 -19.14 -15.38 -17.70
N GLY A 41 -18.02 -15.30 -16.96
CA GLY A 41 -16.75 -14.81 -17.45
C GLY A 41 -16.63 -13.29 -17.47
N SER A 42 -17.68 -12.53 -17.17
CA SER A 42 -17.60 -11.08 -17.03
C SER A 42 -16.92 -10.68 -15.73
N ARG A 43 -16.45 -9.45 -15.66
CA ARG A 43 -15.81 -8.90 -14.47
C ARG A 43 -16.55 -7.67 -13.97
N SER A 44 -16.55 -7.46 -12.67
CA SER A 44 -17.17 -6.31 -12.03
C SER A 44 -16.17 -5.71 -11.05
N LEU A 45 -15.88 -4.42 -11.22
CA LEU A 45 -15.06 -3.66 -10.31
C LEU A 45 -15.94 -2.95 -9.29
N LEU A 46 -15.70 -3.21 -8.02
CA LEU A 46 -16.35 -2.54 -6.90
C LEU A 46 -15.30 -1.79 -6.10
N VAL A 47 -15.65 -0.61 -5.60
CA VAL A 47 -14.72 0.22 -4.79
C VAL A 47 -15.38 0.64 -3.48
N PRO A 48 -15.66 -0.33 -2.59
CA PRO A 48 -16.11 0.01 -1.23
C PRO A 48 -14.98 0.65 -0.44
N SER A 49 -15.30 1.34 0.67
CA SER A 49 -14.30 2.04 1.47
C SER A 49 -14.31 1.63 2.94
N ILE A 50 -13.10 1.45 3.51
CA ILE A 50 -12.87 1.35 4.94
C ILE A 50 -12.94 2.78 5.50
N LYS A 51 -13.87 3.02 6.41
CA LYS A 51 -14.11 4.34 7.00
C LYS A 51 -13.11 4.63 8.12
N SER A 52 -12.68 5.90 8.22
CA SER A 52 -11.76 6.37 9.27
C SER A 52 -10.54 5.47 9.45
N ALA A 53 -9.94 5.06 8.33
CA ALA A 53 -8.84 4.10 8.31
C ALA A 53 -7.60 4.59 9.09
N GLU A 54 -7.43 5.92 9.23
CA GLU A 54 -6.35 6.55 10.00
C GLU A 54 -6.46 6.31 11.51
N GLN A 55 -7.66 5.95 12.01
CA GLN A 55 -7.91 5.71 13.44
C GLN A 55 -7.69 4.24 13.84
N MET A 56 -7.42 3.38 12.87
CA MET A 56 -7.24 1.94 13.08
C MET A 56 -5.78 1.59 13.30
N ASP A 57 -5.51 0.69 14.25
CA ASP A 57 -4.28 -0.07 14.25
C ASP A 57 -4.30 -1.15 13.15
N PHE A 58 -3.20 -1.84 12.96
CA PHE A 58 -3.11 -2.79 11.85
C PHE A 58 -4.08 -3.97 11.97
N ILE A 59 -4.35 -4.48 13.18
CA ILE A 59 -5.26 -5.63 13.36
C ILE A 59 -6.71 -5.23 13.05
N HIS A 60 -7.14 -4.03 13.46
CA HIS A 60 -8.48 -3.53 13.16
C HIS A 60 -8.62 -3.22 11.67
N PHE A 61 -7.60 -2.62 11.05
CA PHE A 61 -7.58 -2.38 9.62
C PHE A 61 -7.64 -3.69 8.82
N TRP A 62 -6.85 -4.70 9.20
CA TRP A 62 -6.86 -6.01 8.57
C TRP A 62 -8.24 -6.68 8.68
N SER A 63 -8.85 -6.64 9.87
CA SER A 63 -10.19 -7.20 10.08
C SER A 63 -11.24 -6.50 9.23
N ALA A 64 -11.20 -5.17 9.13
CA ALA A 64 -12.10 -4.40 8.27
C ALA A 64 -11.90 -4.73 6.78
N TYR A 65 -10.65 -4.90 6.35
CA TYR A 65 -10.31 -5.33 4.99
C TYR A 65 -10.88 -6.71 4.67
N GLU A 66 -10.65 -7.71 5.52
CA GLU A 66 -11.16 -9.07 5.34
C GLU A 66 -12.69 -9.10 5.29
N GLU A 67 -13.36 -8.37 6.19
CA GLU A 67 -14.81 -8.25 6.18
C GLU A 67 -15.33 -7.63 4.88
N MET A 68 -14.69 -6.56 4.41
CA MET A 68 -15.05 -5.87 3.17
C MET A 68 -14.93 -6.79 1.95
N VAL A 69 -13.81 -7.53 1.85
CA VAL A 69 -13.57 -8.50 0.77
C VAL A 69 -14.61 -9.63 0.84
N LYS A 70 -14.93 -10.13 2.03
CA LYS A 70 -15.94 -11.16 2.24
C LYS A 70 -17.34 -10.69 1.83
N LYS A 71 -17.72 -9.47 2.22
CA LYS A 71 -18.99 -8.84 1.79
C LYS A 71 -19.06 -8.68 0.28
N ALA A 72 -17.96 -8.21 -0.34
CA ALA A 72 -17.88 -8.04 -1.80
C ALA A 72 -18.10 -9.37 -2.53
N ARG A 73 -17.38 -10.42 -2.14
CA ARG A 73 -17.49 -11.75 -2.72
C ARG A 73 -18.87 -12.38 -2.54
N ALA A 74 -19.53 -12.09 -1.42
CA ALA A 74 -20.88 -12.57 -1.11
C ALA A 74 -22.00 -11.74 -1.75
N GLY A 75 -21.68 -10.64 -2.46
CA GLY A 75 -22.68 -9.71 -3.01
C GLY A 75 -23.49 -8.96 -1.95
N LYS A 76 -22.93 -8.77 -0.75
CA LYS A 76 -23.61 -8.19 0.41
C LYS A 76 -23.17 -6.76 0.72
N LEU A 77 -22.50 -6.08 -0.21
CA LEU A 77 -22.15 -4.67 -0.04
C LEU A 77 -23.42 -3.80 -0.13
N ALA A 78 -23.55 -2.88 0.83
CA ALA A 78 -24.63 -1.89 0.86
C ALA A 78 -24.15 -0.56 0.24
N VAL A 79 -25.09 0.32 -0.09
CA VAL A 79 -24.76 1.67 -0.63
C VAL A 79 -23.85 2.45 0.32
N ALA A 80 -24.03 2.29 1.63
CA ALA A 80 -23.19 2.93 2.65
C ALA A 80 -21.71 2.52 2.58
N ASP A 81 -21.41 1.29 2.10
CA ASP A 81 -20.03 0.81 1.96
C ASP A 81 -19.26 1.60 0.88
N PHE A 82 -19.96 2.21 -0.07
CA PHE A 82 -19.36 2.99 -1.17
C PHE A 82 -19.32 4.51 -0.91
N ALA A 83 -20.16 5.01 0.00
CA ALA A 83 -20.32 6.45 0.21
C ALA A 83 -19.10 7.07 0.88
N GLY A 84 -18.77 8.32 0.50
CA GLY A 84 -17.78 9.15 1.20
C GLY A 84 -16.34 8.68 1.11
N THR A 85 -15.97 7.90 0.09
CA THR A 85 -14.58 7.53 -0.19
C THR A 85 -13.74 8.77 -0.49
N THR A 86 -12.59 8.92 0.15
CA THR A 86 -11.74 10.12 0.02
C THR A 86 -10.47 9.88 -0.79
N ILE A 87 -9.92 8.69 -0.72
CA ILE A 87 -8.77 8.23 -1.52
C ILE A 87 -8.96 6.76 -1.86
N SER A 88 -8.43 6.28 -2.97
CA SER A 88 -8.55 4.88 -3.37
C SER A 88 -7.20 4.20 -3.57
N LEU A 89 -7.19 2.89 -3.32
CA LEU A 89 -6.11 1.98 -3.65
C LEU A 89 -6.61 0.95 -4.68
N THR A 90 -5.87 0.76 -5.76
CA THR A 90 -6.12 -0.30 -6.73
C THR A 90 -4.89 -1.19 -6.86
N ASN A 91 -5.09 -2.50 -6.90
CA ASN A 91 -4.01 -3.47 -7.02
C ASN A 91 -4.19 -4.39 -8.24
N PRO A 92 -3.92 -3.88 -9.46
CA PRO A 92 -3.95 -4.70 -10.65
C PRO A 92 -2.75 -5.69 -10.74
N GLY A 93 -1.78 -5.56 -9.84
CA GLY A 93 -0.66 -6.48 -9.74
C GLY A 93 -1.06 -7.92 -9.44
N THR A 94 -2.21 -8.15 -8.81
CA THR A 94 -2.74 -9.50 -8.54
C THR A 94 -3.11 -10.27 -9.81
N ILE A 95 -3.29 -9.59 -10.93
CA ILE A 95 -3.55 -10.18 -12.27
C ILE A 95 -2.36 -10.00 -13.22
N GLY A 96 -1.16 -9.67 -12.70
CA GLY A 96 0.09 -9.56 -13.46
C GLY A 96 0.35 -8.20 -14.10
N THR A 97 -0.44 -7.17 -13.81
CA THR A 97 -0.18 -5.82 -14.35
C THR A 97 0.94 -5.14 -13.58
N VAL A 98 2.06 -4.88 -14.23
CA VAL A 98 3.25 -4.26 -13.60
C VAL A 98 3.05 -2.78 -13.34
N HIS A 99 2.39 -2.09 -14.24
CA HIS A 99 2.16 -0.64 -14.18
C HIS A 99 0.75 -0.29 -14.64
N SER A 100 0.07 0.57 -13.91
CA SER A 100 -1.26 1.09 -14.28
C SER A 100 -1.37 2.58 -13.99
N VAL A 101 -2.22 3.25 -14.76
CA VAL A 101 -2.61 4.64 -14.53
C VAL A 101 -4.13 4.65 -14.29
N PRO A 102 -4.56 4.45 -13.04
CA PRO A 102 -5.97 4.42 -12.71
C PRO A 102 -6.60 5.80 -12.87
N ARG A 103 -7.91 5.84 -13.17
CA ARG A 103 -8.66 7.09 -13.24
C ARG A 103 -9.18 7.47 -11.86
N LEU A 104 -9.13 8.77 -11.56
CA LEU A 104 -9.74 9.32 -10.35
C LEU A 104 -11.25 9.12 -10.37
N MET A 105 -11.80 8.76 -9.22
CA MET A 105 -13.24 8.78 -9.00
C MET A 105 -13.66 10.18 -8.57
N GLN A 106 -14.91 10.52 -8.84
CA GLN A 106 -15.48 11.81 -8.43
C GLN A 106 -15.36 11.99 -6.91
N GLY A 107 -14.94 13.18 -6.48
CA GLY A 107 -14.78 13.52 -5.05
C GLY A 107 -13.49 12.99 -4.41
N GLN A 108 -12.53 12.51 -5.21
CA GLN A 108 -11.21 12.09 -4.75
C GLN A 108 -10.12 12.92 -5.42
N GLY A 109 -9.09 13.28 -4.65
CA GLY A 109 -7.93 14.00 -5.19
C GLY A 109 -6.80 13.07 -5.62
N ALA A 110 -6.74 11.84 -5.11
CA ALA A 110 -5.71 10.88 -5.47
C ALA A 110 -6.21 9.43 -5.47
N ILE A 111 -5.55 8.60 -6.28
CA ILE A 111 -5.67 7.14 -6.29
C ILE A 111 -4.29 6.53 -6.46
N ILE A 112 -3.99 5.50 -5.66
CA ILE A 112 -2.72 4.80 -5.68
C ILE A 112 -2.89 3.45 -6.38
N GLY A 113 -2.01 3.18 -7.35
CA GLY A 113 -1.94 1.90 -8.04
C GLY A 113 -0.76 1.07 -7.55
N VAL A 114 -1.00 -0.23 -7.33
CA VAL A 114 0.02 -1.21 -6.93
C VAL A 114 0.21 -2.20 -8.06
N GLY A 115 1.41 -2.24 -8.63
CA GLY A 115 1.78 -3.18 -9.68
C GLY A 115 2.13 -4.57 -9.18
N ALA A 116 2.33 -5.49 -10.10
CA ALA A 116 2.76 -6.85 -9.80
C ALA A 116 4.12 -6.85 -9.08
N MET A 117 4.28 -7.78 -8.15
CA MET A 117 5.53 -8.00 -7.44
C MET A 117 6.34 -9.07 -8.16
N GLU A 118 7.38 -8.65 -8.87
CA GLU A 118 8.21 -9.49 -9.74
C GLU A 118 9.69 -9.26 -9.47
N TYR A 119 10.53 -10.21 -9.85
CA TYR A 119 11.97 -9.96 -9.91
C TYR A 119 12.27 -8.95 -11.04
N PRO A 120 13.32 -8.11 -10.89
CA PRO A 120 13.78 -7.25 -11.99
C PRO A 120 13.99 -8.04 -13.29
N ALA A 121 13.75 -7.41 -14.42
CA ALA A 121 13.72 -8.08 -15.73
C ALA A 121 14.98 -8.89 -16.03
N GLU A 122 16.15 -8.40 -15.63
CA GLU A 122 17.46 -9.05 -15.77
C GLU A 122 17.63 -10.32 -14.93
N TRP A 123 16.75 -10.51 -13.93
CA TRP A 123 16.78 -11.66 -13.03
C TRP A 123 15.60 -12.63 -13.25
N GLN A 124 14.70 -12.32 -14.17
CA GLN A 124 13.60 -13.20 -14.52
C GLN A 124 14.15 -14.48 -15.18
N GLY A 125 13.76 -15.64 -14.63
CA GLY A 125 14.30 -16.92 -15.09
C GLY A 125 15.59 -17.38 -14.40
N ALA A 126 16.17 -16.57 -13.50
CA ALA A 126 17.31 -17.00 -12.70
C ALA A 126 16.88 -18.09 -11.69
N SER A 127 17.80 -19.02 -11.37
CA SER A 127 17.55 -20.03 -10.34
C SER A 127 17.41 -19.41 -8.94
N THR A 128 16.65 -20.04 -8.07
CA THR A 128 16.49 -19.61 -6.66
C THR A 128 17.85 -19.46 -5.97
N GLU A 129 18.81 -20.35 -6.24
CA GLU A 129 20.16 -20.27 -5.70
C GLU A 129 20.88 -19.00 -6.16
N THR A 130 20.76 -18.65 -7.44
CA THR A 130 21.38 -17.43 -8.00
C THR A 130 20.76 -16.18 -7.38
N LEU A 131 19.42 -16.13 -7.24
CA LEU A 131 18.71 -15.03 -6.60
C LEU A 131 19.15 -14.83 -5.15
N ASN A 132 19.21 -15.92 -4.39
CA ASN A 132 19.63 -15.88 -2.98
C ASN A 132 21.09 -15.44 -2.82
N ARG A 133 21.98 -16.00 -3.63
CA ARG A 133 23.42 -15.66 -3.60
C ARG A 133 23.67 -14.18 -3.89
N ASN A 134 22.86 -13.57 -4.76
CA ASN A 134 22.98 -12.17 -5.12
C ASN A 134 22.05 -11.26 -4.33
N ALA A 135 21.34 -11.79 -3.31
CA ALA A 135 20.38 -11.06 -2.48
C ALA A 135 19.33 -10.27 -3.31
N VAL A 136 18.88 -10.85 -4.42
CA VAL A 136 17.92 -10.20 -5.33
C VAL A 136 16.52 -10.26 -4.73
N SER A 137 15.93 -9.11 -4.47
CA SER A 137 14.56 -8.98 -3.99
C SER A 137 13.58 -8.71 -5.12
N LYS A 138 12.33 -9.11 -4.92
CA LYS A 138 11.23 -8.68 -5.79
C LYS A 138 10.99 -7.19 -5.63
N ILE A 139 10.58 -6.57 -6.72
CA ILE A 139 10.19 -5.16 -6.79
C ILE A 139 8.74 -5.06 -7.23
N LEU A 140 8.10 -3.95 -6.91
CA LEU A 140 6.80 -3.57 -7.43
C LEU A 140 6.81 -2.08 -7.77
N THR A 141 5.93 -1.68 -8.70
CA THR A 141 5.74 -0.28 -9.06
C THR A 141 4.54 0.28 -8.30
N LEU A 142 4.73 1.40 -7.63
CA LEU A 142 3.65 2.22 -7.09
C LEU A 142 3.41 3.40 -8.02
N THR A 143 2.15 3.66 -8.34
CA THR A 143 1.72 4.80 -9.14
C THR A 143 0.76 5.68 -8.36
N SER A 144 0.79 6.99 -8.62
CA SER A 144 -0.15 7.94 -8.08
C SER A 144 -0.80 8.72 -9.23
N THR A 145 -2.12 8.63 -9.34
CA THR A 145 -2.90 9.53 -10.19
C THR A 145 -3.59 10.54 -9.27
N TYR A 146 -3.50 11.81 -9.59
CA TYR A 146 -3.98 12.88 -8.71
C TYR A 146 -4.61 14.03 -9.51
N ASP A 147 -5.44 14.82 -8.84
CA ASP A 147 -6.05 16.03 -9.40
C ASP A 147 -5.05 17.19 -9.31
N HIS A 148 -4.48 17.54 -10.45
CA HIS A 148 -3.44 18.58 -10.53
C HIS A 148 -3.94 19.99 -10.25
N ARG A 149 -5.26 20.18 -10.08
CA ARG A 149 -5.83 21.46 -9.63
C ARG A 149 -5.52 21.75 -8.16
N ILE A 150 -5.31 20.69 -7.35
CA ILE A 150 -5.13 20.76 -5.89
C ILE A 150 -3.88 20.07 -5.38
N ILE A 151 -3.28 19.16 -6.14
CA ILE A 151 -2.07 18.43 -5.78
C ILE A 151 -0.99 18.68 -6.84
N GLN A 152 0.20 19.06 -6.40
CA GLN A 152 1.33 19.26 -7.28
C GLN A 152 2.14 17.96 -7.48
N GLY A 153 2.85 17.86 -8.62
CA GLY A 153 3.66 16.68 -8.93
C GLY A 153 4.70 16.35 -7.86
N ALA A 154 5.35 17.37 -7.30
CA ALA A 154 6.31 17.21 -6.20
C ALA A 154 5.66 16.59 -4.96
N GLN A 155 4.45 17.02 -4.57
CA GLN A 155 3.71 16.46 -3.43
C GLN A 155 3.39 14.99 -3.65
N SER A 156 2.91 14.62 -4.86
CA SER A 156 2.65 13.23 -5.21
C SER A 156 3.93 12.38 -5.17
N GLY A 157 5.06 12.91 -5.65
CA GLY A 157 6.35 12.25 -5.58
C GLY A 157 6.84 12.04 -4.14
N ASP A 158 6.74 13.07 -3.31
CA ASP A 158 7.10 13.00 -1.89
C ASP A 158 6.21 12.01 -1.12
N PHE A 159 4.92 11.97 -1.41
CA PHE A 159 4.02 10.99 -0.82
C PHE A 159 4.46 9.55 -1.13
N LEU A 160 4.77 9.24 -2.40
CA LEU A 160 5.26 7.92 -2.77
C LEU A 160 6.62 7.61 -2.13
N ARG A 161 7.49 8.59 -1.96
CA ARG A 161 8.77 8.45 -1.24
C ARG A 161 8.55 8.09 0.23
N ILE A 162 7.57 8.70 0.90
CA ILE A 162 7.19 8.38 2.28
C ILE A 162 6.62 6.95 2.38
N VAL A 163 5.73 6.57 1.45
CA VAL A 163 5.22 5.20 1.39
C VAL A 163 6.36 4.19 1.20
N HIS A 164 7.29 4.47 0.28
CA HIS A 164 8.47 3.64 0.04
C HIS A 164 9.35 3.52 1.31
N HIS A 165 9.58 4.61 2.02
CA HIS A 165 10.33 4.61 3.28
C HIS A 165 9.73 3.64 4.30
N TYR A 166 8.41 3.68 4.51
CA TYR A 166 7.74 2.75 5.42
C TYR A 166 7.82 1.30 4.93
N LEU A 167 7.63 1.05 3.64
CA LEU A 167 7.73 -0.30 3.08
C LEU A 167 9.12 -0.91 3.20
N LEU A 168 10.17 -0.09 3.31
CA LEU A 168 11.53 -0.52 3.63
C LEU A 168 11.79 -0.68 5.14
N GLY A 169 10.78 -0.50 5.98
CA GLY A 169 10.88 -0.66 7.44
C GLY A 169 11.26 0.61 8.20
N GLY A 170 11.24 1.77 7.53
CA GLY A 170 11.49 3.06 8.18
C GLY A 170 10.56 3.33 9.35
N ASP A 171 11.06 4.08 10.35
CA ASP A 171 10.35 4.50 11.56
C ASP A 171 9.69 3.35 12.35
N GLY A 172 10.31 2.16 12.33
CA GLY A 172 9.80 0.99 13.05
C GLY A 172 8.45 0.48 12.52
N PHE A 173 8.16 0.70 11.23
CA PHE A 173 6.87 0.39 10.63
C PHE A 173 6.43 -1.07 10.84
N TYR A 174 7.35 -2.02 10.64
CA TYR A 174 7.03 -3.44 10.85
C TYR A 174 6.93 -3.80 12.32
N ASP A 175 7.69 -3.15 13.20
CA ASP A 175 7.60 -3.37 14.65
C ASP A 175 6.20 -3.01 15.17
N GLU A 176 5.63 -1.90 14.69
CA GLU A 176 4.26 -1.53 15.02
C GLU A 176 3.24 -2.54 14.49
N ILE A 177 3.42 -3.08 13.27
CA ILE A 177 2.54 -4.11 12.70
C ILE A 177 2.59 -5.36 13.55
N PHE A 178 3.79 -5.85 13.90
CA PHE A 178 3.94 -7.04 14.73
C PHE A 178 3.38 -6.83 16.15
N ALA A 179 3.58 -5.65 16.73
CA ALA A 179 3.00 -5.30 18.02
C ALA A 179 1.46 -5.30 17.97
N ALA A 180 0.86 -4.71 16.94
CA ALA A 180 -0.60 -4.71 16.74
C ALA A 180 -1.16 -6.12 16.57
N LEU A 181 -0.45 -7.00 15.88
CA LEU A 181 -0.80 -8.41 15.68
C LEU A 181 -0.52 -9.28 16.91
N ARG A 182 0.12 -8.72 17.96
CA ARG A 182 0.57 -9.46 19.15
C ARG A 182 1.49 -10.64 18.81
N ILE A 183 2.28 -10.51 17.76
CA ILE A 183 3.28 -11.49 17.35
C ILE A 183 4.59 -11.11 18.04
N PRO A 184 5.19 -12.00 18.85
CA PRO A 184 6.53 -11.76 19.38
C PRO A 184 7.51 -11.65 18.20
N TYR A 185 8.09 -10.46 18.06
CA TYR A 185 9.04 -10.17 17.00
C TYR A 185 10.34 -9.69 17.63
N GLU A 186 11.39 -10.46 17.47
CA GLU A 186 12.76 -10.01 17.73
C GLU A 186 13.46 -9.85 16.39
N PRO A 187 13.86 -8.61 16.02
CA PRO A 187 14.58 -8.40 14.78
C PRO A 187 15.89 -9.17 14.79
N ILE A 188 16.16 -9.90 13.72
CA ILE A 188 17.45 -10.53 13.51
C ILE A 188 18.50 -9.43 13.42
N ARG A 189 19.40 -9.39 14.39
CA ARG A 189 20.54 -8.47 14.35
C ARG A 189 21.63 -9.10 13.50
N TRP A 190 21.89 -8.50 12.36
CA TRP A 190 23.09 -8.81 11.61
C TRP A 190 24.28 -8.19 12.33
N VAL A 191 25.16 -9.05 12.83
CA VAL A 191 26.45 -8.64 13.35
C VAL A 191 27.47 -8.97 12.26
N GLN A 192 28.17 -7.97 11.77
CA GLN A 192 29.30 -8.21 10.87
C GLN A 192 30.35 -8.99 11.66
N ASP A 193 30.66 -10.19 11.23
CA ASP A 193 31.76 -10.95 11.80
C ASP A 193 33.08 -10.31 11.36
N VAL A 194 33.59 -9.44 12.20
CA VAL A 194 34.91 -8.80 11.99
C VAL A 194 36.06 -9.71 12.40
N SER A 195 35.76 -10.88 12.99
CA SER A 195 36.76 -11.85 13.44
C SER A 195 37.10 -12.89 12.37
N ALA A 196 36.37 -12.92 11.26
CA ALA A 196 36.62 -13.83 10.13
C ALA A 196 38.02 -13.67 9.50
N THR A 197 38.80 -12.69 9.94
CA THR A 197 40.20 -12.50 9.55
C THR A 197 41.20 -13.19 10.49
N HIS A 198 40.73 -13.73 11.63
CA HIS A 198 41.57 -14.47 12.58
C HIS A 198 40.87 -15.76 13.01
N ASP A 199 41.43 -16.90 12.68
CA ASP A 199 40.91 -18.25 13.01
C ASP A 199 40.61 -18.45 14.50
N ASP A 200 41.24 -17.72 15.39
CA ASP A 200 41.05 -17.81 16.85
C ASP A 200 39.81 -17.11 17.38
N ASP A 201 39.15 -16.27 16.60
CA ASP A 201 38.03 -15.49 17.07
C ASP A 201 36.64 -16.06 16.65
N ILE A 202 36.59 -17.04 15.75
CA ILE A 202 35.35 -17.68 15.30
C ILE A 202 34.57 -18.30 16.47
N ASN A 203 35.29 -18.79 17.49
CA ASN A 203 34.68 -19.38 18.69
C ASN A 203 34.11 -18.36 19.68
N LYS A 204 34.40 -17.06 19.54
CA LYS A 204 33.89 -16.02 20.45
C LYS A 204 32.56 -15.41 19.99
N VAL A 205 32.25 -15.51 18.70
CA VAL A 205 31.01 -14.95 18.12
C VAL A 205 29.85 -15.94 18.22
N ALA A 206 30.12 -17.22 18.43
CA ALA A 206 29.13 -18.28 18.58
C ALA A 206 28.68 -18.56 20.03
N ARG A 207 28.89 -17.60 20.95
CA ARG A 207 28.46 -17.73 22.34
C ARG A 207 27.49 -16.65 22.75
#